data_8cc82b3b9104e149033c53a40997336f
#
_entry.id   8cc82b3b9104e149033c53a40997336f
#
_cell.length_a   1.000
_cell.length_b   1.000
_cell.length_c   1.000
_cell.angle_alpha   90.00
_cell.angle_beta   90.00
_cell.angle_gamma   90.00
#
_symmetry.space_group_name_H-M   'P 1'
#
loop_
_entity.id
_entity.type
_entity.pdbx_description
1 polymer ?
#
loop_
_entity_poly.entity_id
_entity_poly.type
_entity_poly.pdbx_seq_one_letter_code
_entity_poly.pdbx_strand_id
1 'polypeptide(L)'
;GAVAVIDTGVNDVANVTESVSMIGDNTADENGHGTKMAQLIAEQNPDVSILSIKALGADGTGDVSAVYAAIQYAIDKKVSVINLSMSAVGTAENAALTSIIDAAVEAGIVVVGAAGNKGMDVRFFVPGNIESAYIIGAADENGARITSSNFGSTVDFNVVAASTSEAAAKFSGYYTLNGAAADEKLVFPTDYVKEDEIDYNGPIIKH
;
A
#
# COMPACT_ATOMS: atom_id res chain seq x y z
N GLY A 1 -11.31 10.80 -8.54
CA GLY A 1 -11.48 9.38 -8.87
C GLY A 1 -11.55 8.51 -7.63
N ALA A 2 -11.87 7.23 -7.82
CA ALA A 2 -11.99 6.30 -6.71
C ALA A 2 -10.64 5.73 -6.28
N VAL A 3 -10.53 5.37 -4.99
CA VAL A 3 -9.45 4.56 -4.44
C VAL A 3 -9.96 3.13 -4.27
N ALA A 4 -9.30 2.16 -4.91
CA ALA A 4 -9.56 0.75 -4.64
C ALA A 4 -8.78 0.33 -3.39
N VAL A 5 -9.48 -0.15 -2.38
CA VAL A 5 -8.91 -0.75 -1.18
C VAL A 5 -8.94 -2.27 -1.35
N ILE A 6 -7.80 -2.84 -1.70
CA ILE A 6 -7.62 -4.28 -1.84
C ILE A 6 -7.13 -4.82 -0.50
N ASP A 7 -8.04 -5.45 0.24
CA ASP A 7 -7.79 -5.80 1.63
C ASP A 7 -8.76 -6.91 2.13
N THR A 8 -9.09 -6.91 3.41
CA THR A 8 -9.98 -7.88 4.06
C THR A 8 -11.48 -7.60 3.87
N GLY A 9 -11.82 -6.56 3.12
CA GLY A 9 -13.18 -6.01 3.01
C GLY A 9 -13.30 -4.70 3.77
N VAL A 10 -14.44 -4.04 3.69
CA VAL A 10 -14.73 -2.80 4.40
C VAL A 10 -16.16 -2.82 4.93
N ASN A 11 -16.34 -2.49 6.20
CA ASN A 11 -17.65 -2.36 6.86
C ASN A 11 -17.91 -0.90 7.25
N ASP A 12 -19.13 -0.43 7.00
CA ASP A 12 -19.68 0.81 7.57
C ASP A 12 -18.82 2.07 7.38
N VAL A 13 -18.17 2.20 6.24
CA VAL A 13 -17.48 3.43 5.83
C VAL A 13 -18.30 4.10 4.74
N ALA A 14 -18.78 5.31 5.01
CA ALA A 14 -19.73 6.02 4.14
C ALA A 14 -19.17 6.32 2.74
N ASN A 15 -17.84 6.40 2.60
CA ASN A 15 -17.14 6.65 1.34
C ASN A 15 -17.15 5.46 0.37
N VAL A 16 -17.54 4.26 0.84
CA VAL A 16 -17.58 3.07 0.00
C VAL A 16 -18.79 3.11 -0.92
N THR A 17 -18.54 3.12 -2.22
CA THR A 17 -19.56 3.17 -3.26
C THR A 17 -19.84 1.80 -3.90
N GLU A 18 -18.91 0.88 -3.79
CA GLU A 18 -19.03 -0.50 -4.31
C GLU A 18 -18.17 -1.45 -3.46
N SER A 19 -18.67 -2.66 -3.24
CA SER A 19 -17.94 -3.73 -2.56
C SER A 19 -18.04 -5.02 -3.35
N VAL A 20 -16.88 -5.64 -3.59
CA VAL A 20 -16.76 -6.93 -4.28
C VAL A 20 -15.79 -7.83 -3.56
N SER A 21 -15.85 -9.13 -3.82
CA SER A 21 -14.94 -10.12 -3.24
C SER A 21 -14.33 -11.00 -4.34
N MET A 22 -13.03 -11.27 -4.24
CA MET A 22 -12.29 -12.18 -5.10
C MET A 22 -12.12 -13.57 -4.43
N ILE A 23 -12.63 -13.75 -3.22
CA ILE A 23 -12.46 -14.97 -2.42
C ILE A 23 -13.77 -15.59 -1.95
N GLY A 24 -14.87 -15.31 -2.64
CA GLY A 24 -16.20 -15.81 -2.32
C GLY A 24 -17.26 -14.73 -2.47
N ASP A 25 -18.45 -14.96 -1.95
CA ASP A 25 -19.57 -14.04 -2.13
C ASP A 25 -19.69 -12.99 -1.02
N ASN A 26 -19.07 -13.24 0.13
CA ASN A 26 -19.12 -12.34 1.28
C ASN A 26 -18.11 -11.20 1.13
N THR A 27 -18.60 -9.97 1.02
CA THR A 27 -17.80 -8.76 0.92
C THR A 27 -17.48 -8.12 2.27
N ALA A 28 -18.08 -8.61 3.36
CA ALA A 28 -17.89 -8.05 4.69
C ALA A 28 -16.44 -8.25 5.18
N ASP A 29 -15.97 -7.29 5.94
CA ASP A 29 -14.69 -7.35 6.63
C ASP A 29 -14.83 -8.16 7.92
N GLU A 30 -14.27 -9.34 7.94
CA GLU A 30 -14.26 -10.26 9.08
C GLU A 30 -12.98 -10.13 9.93
N ASN A 31 -12.08 -9.25 9.54
CA ASN A 31 -10.79 -9.02 10.21
C ASN A 31 -10.73 -7.63 10.88
N GLY A 32 -11.20 -6.60 10.20
CA GLY A 32 -11.14 -5.21 10.64
C GLY A 32 -10.02 -4.39 9.99
N HIS A 33 -9.02 -5.03 9.38
CA HIS A 33 -7.88 -4.34 8.80
C HIS A 33 -8.29 -3.44 7.62
N GLY A 34 -9.04 -3.98 6.65
CA GLY A 34 -9.48 -3.23 5.48
C GLY A 34 -10.40 -2.05 5.83
N THR A 35 -11.27 -2.22 6.81
CA THR A 35 -12.12 -1.15 7.33
C THR A 35 -11.28 0.00 7.88
N LYS A 36 -10.24 -0.32 8.66
CA LYS A 36 -9.34 0.69 9.20
C LYS A 36 -8.59 1.43 8.07
N MET A 37 -8.13 0.71 7.04
CA MET A 37 -7.47 1.33 5.89
C MET A 37 -8.41 2.30 5.17
N ALA A 38 -9.64 1.91 4.93
CA ALA A 38 -10.65 2.77 4.31
C ALA A 38 -10.96 4.02 5.15
N GLN A 39 -11.03 3.88 6.47
CA GLN A 39 -11.19 5.01 7.38
C GLN A 39 -10.03 6.01 7.29
N LEU A 40 -8.80 5.53 7.28
CA LEU A 40 -7.60 6.37 7.17
C LEU A 40 -7.54 7.11 5.82
N ILE A 41 -7.95 6.47 4.74
CA ILE A 41 -8.08 7.09 3.42
C ILE A 41 -9.11 8.22 3.46
N ALA A 42 -10.29 7.95 4.02
CA ALA A 42 -11.37 8.93 4.14
C ALA A 42 -11.02 10.09 5.09
N GLU A 43 -10.21 9.86 6.12
CA GLU A 43 -9.71 10.93 6.99
C GLU A 43 -8.82 11.92 6.23
N GLN A 44 -8.03 11.45 5.26
CA GLN A 44 -7.19 12.32 4.44
C GLN A 44 -7.98 13.05 3.34
N ASN A 45 -9.01 12.42 2.82
CA ASN A 45 -9.91 13.03 1.84
C ASN A 45 -11.35 12.59 2.12
N PRO A 46 -12.13 13.41 2.84
CA PRO A 46 -13.52 13.07 3.19
C PRO A 46 -14.45 12.87 1.98
N ASP A 47 -14.13 13.44 0.84
CA ASP A 47 -14.92 13.34 -0.39
C ASP A 47 -14.49 12.21 -1.32
N VAL A 48 -13.50 11.41 -0.93
CA VAL A 48 -13.01 10.31 -1.76
C VAL A 48 -14.07 9.22 -1.93
N SER A 49 -14.19 8.67 -3.13
CA SER A 49 -14.95 7.44 -3.37
C SER A 49 -14.05 6.23 -3.17
N ILE A 50 -14.54 5.21 -2.48
CA ILE A 50 -13.80 3.97 -2.21
C ILE A 50 -14.49 2.80 -2.89
N LEU A 51 -13.72 2.00 -3.62
CA LEU A 51 -14.08 0.68 -4.10
C LEU A 51 -13.43 -0.37 -3.18
N SER A 52 -14.23 -1.09 -2.42
CA SER A 52 -13.75 -2.17 -1.56
C SER A 52 -13.62 -3.46 -2.35
N ILE A 53 -12.42 -4.03 -2.42
CA ILE A 53 -12.15 -5.31 -3.08
C ILE A 53 -11.54 -6.27 -2.07
N LYS A 54 -12.34 -7.22 -1.60
CA LYS A 54 -11.88 -8.23 -0.65
C LYS A 54 -11.07 -9.29 -1.37
N ALA A 55 -9.78 -9.35 -1.03
CA ALA A 55 -8.82 -10.34 -1.52
C ALA A 55 -8.14 -11.11 -0.39
N LEU A 56 -8.32 -10.66 0.85
CA LEU A 56 -7.77 -11.27 2.06
C LEU A 56 -8.90 -11.78 2.95
N GLY A 57 -8.67 -12.92 3.58
CA GLY A 57 -9.63 -13.56 4.47
C GLY A 57 -9.66 -12.98 5.88
N ALA A 58 -10.43 -13.65 6.76
CA ALA A 58 -10.61 -13.25 8.15
C ALA A 58 -9.30 -13.24 8.97
N ASP A 59 -8.32 -14.04 8.57
CA ASP A 59 -6.97 -14.06 9.18
C ASP A 59 -6.02 -13.00 8.64
N GLY A 60 -6.47 -12.17 7.68
CA GLY A 60 -5.67 -11.13 7.06
C GLY A 60 -4.72 -11.63 5.97
N THR A 61 -4.80 -12.90 5.58
CA THR A 61 -3.97 -13.47 4.51
C THR A 61 -4.79 -13.79 3.27
N GLY A 62 -4.11 -13.93 2.14
CA GLY A 62 -4.73 -14.30 0.87
C GLY A 62 -3.70 -14.75 -0.14
N ASP A 63 -4.18 -15.39 -1.19
CA ASP A 63 -3.34 -15.88 -2.29
C ASP A 63 -3.01 -14.76 -3.27
N VAL A 64 -1.84 -14.88 -3.91
CA VAL A 64 -1.43 -13.96 -4.99
C VAL A 64 -2.49 -13.90 -6.09
N SER A 65 -3.12 -15.03 -6.43
CA SER A 65 -4.19 -15.07 -7.44
C SER A 65 -5.38 -14.18 -7.10
N ALA A 66 -5.78 -14.10 -5.84
CA ALA A 66 -6.87 -13.21 -5.40
C ALA A 66 -6.48 -11.74 -5.50
N VAL A 67 -5.25 -11.40 -5.11
CA VAL A 67 -4.72 -10.03 -5.22
C VAL A 67 -4.58 -9.64 -6.69
N TYR A 68 -4.09 -10.54 -7.54
CA TYR A 68 -4.02 -10.33 -8.98
C TYR A 68 -5.41 -10.02 -9.58
N ALA A 69 -6.40 -10.84 -9.27
CA ALA A 69 -7.78 -10.63 -9.73
C ALA A 69 -8.36 -9.30 -9.24
N ALA A 70 -8.05 -8.91 -8.00
CA ALA A 70 -8.48 -7.65 -7.42
C ALA A 70 -7.87 -6.45 -8.15
N ILE A 71 -6.58 -6.50 -8.47
CA ILE A 71 -5.91 -5.44 -9.25
C ILE A 71 -6.50 -5.37 -10.66
N GLN A 72 -6.71 -6.50 -11.31
CA GLN A 72 -7.36 -6.53 -12.63
C GLN A 72 -8.76 -5.90 -12.58
N TYR A 73 -9.54 -6.22 -11.56
CA TYR A 73 -10.86 -5.61 -11.37
C TYR A 73 -10.78 -4.08 -11.20
N ALA A 74 -9.83 -3.61 -10.42
CA ALA A 74 -9.59 -2.18 -10.24
C ALA A 74 -9.18 -1.48 -11.55
N ILE A 75 -8.37 -2.14 -12.38
CA ILE A 75 -8.00 -1.66 -13.73
C ILE A 75 -9.26 -1.52 -14.58
N ASP A 76 -10.10 -2.55 -14.62
CA ASP A 76 -11.33 -2.56 -15.43
C ASP A 76 -12.32 -1.47 -14.97
N LYS A 77 -12.35 -1.18 -13.68
CA LYS A 77 -13.13 -0.08 -13.10
C LYS A 77 -12.51 1.30 -13.29
N LYS A 78 -11.29 1.38 -13.80
CA LYS A 78 -10.58 2.64 -14.06
C LYS A 78 -10.47 3.52 -12.82
N VAL A 79 -10.13 2.92 -11.68
CA VAL A 79 -9.89 3.67 -10.45
C VAL A 79 -8.68 4.60 -10.62
N SER A 80 -8.56 5.60 -9.77
CA SER A 80 -7.42 6.52 -9.81
C SER A 80 -6.24 6.01 -9.00
N VAL A 81 -6.52 5.34 -7.89
CA VAL A 81 -5.50 4.84 -6.96
C VAL A 81 -5.88 3.43 -6.52
N ILE A 82 -4.89 2.55 -6.43
CA ILE A 82 -4.98 1.24 -5.78
C ILE A 82 -4.16 1.27 -4.50
N ASN A 83 -4.78 0.96 -3.38
CA ASN A 83 -4.11 0.80 -2.08
C ASN A 83 -3.86 -0.67 -1.78
N LEU A 84 -2.59 -1.04 -1.59
CA LEU A 84 -2.13 -2.36 -1.20
C LEU A 84 -1.44 -2.29 0.18
N SER A 85 -2.23 -2.26 1.25
CA SER A 85 -1.75 -2.27 2.64
C SER A 85 -1.42 -3.69 3.09
N MET A 86 -0.53 -4.35 2.36
CA MET A 86 -0.11 -5.73 2.59
C MET A 86 1.36 -5.92 2.25
N SER A 87 1.96 -6.97 2.77
CA SER A 87 3.34 -7.33 2.49
C SER A 87 3.54 -8.83 2.63
N ALA A 88 4.36 -9.39 1.75
CA ALA A 88 4.79 -10.78 1.80
C ALA A 88 6.25 -10.89 1.39
N VAL A 89 6.91 -11.97 1.81
CA VAL A 89 8.28 -12.28 1.34
C VAL A 89 8.24 -12.46 -0.17
N GLY A 90 9.20 -11.86 -0.84
CA GLY A 90 9.38 -12.02 -2.29
C GLY A 90 9.64 -13.47 -2.65
N THR A 91 8.82 -14.00 -3.57
CA THR A 91 8.87 -15.38 -4.05
C THR A 91 8.79 -15.42 -5.57
N ALA A 92 8.71 -16.61 -6.16
CA ALA A 92 8.52 -16.76 -7.61
C ALA A 92 7.19 -16.16 -8.10
N GLU A 93 6.18 -16.05 -7.25
CA GLU A 93 4.90 -15.41 -7.56
C GLU A 93 4.99 -13.89 -7.74
N ASN A 94 6.10 -13.28 -7.34
CA ASN A 94 6.36 -11.86 -7.57
C ASN A 94 6.21 -11.46 -9.03
N ALA A 95 6.60 -12.32 -9.96
CA ALA A 95 6.54 -11.99 -11.39
C ALA A 95 5.11 -11.69 -11.84
N ALA A 96 4.11 -12.43 -11.37
CA ALA A 96 2.71 -12.18 -11.70
C ALA A 96 2.20 -10.89 -11.04
N LEU A 97 2.54 -10.66 -9.76
CA LEU A 97 2.13 -9.46 -9.04
C LEU A 97 2.79 -8.21 -9.62
N THR A 98 4.09 -8.27 -9.93
CA THR A 98 4.81 -7.19 -10.60
C THR A 98 4.15 -6.86 -11.95
N SER A 99 3.85 -7.88 -12.75
CA SER A 99 3.23 -7.71 -14.07
C SER A 99 1.87 -7.00 -14.00
N ILE A 100 1.00 -7.38 -13.06
CA ILE A 100 -0.32 -6.74 -12.96
C ILE A 100 -0.25 -5.34 -12.35
N ILE A 101 0.69 -5.09 -11.44
CA ILE A 101 0.94 -3.74 -10.92
C ILE A 101 1.47 -2.83 -12.03
N ASP A 102 2.44 -3.30 -12.83
CA ASP A 102 2.94 -2.55 -13.98
C ASP A 102 1.80 -2.25 -14.98
N ALA A 103 0.94 -3.21 -15.24
CA ALA A 103 -0.23 -3.00 -16.10
C ALA A 103 -1.19 -1.92 -15.56
N ALA A 104 -1.41 -1.87 -14.24
CA ALA A 104 -2.20 -0.82 -13.62
C ALA A 104 -1.54 0.56 -13.79
N VAL A 105 -0.23 0.65 -13.59
CA VAL A 105 0.53 1.89 -13.77
C VAL A 105 0.52 2.34 -15.23
N GLU A 106 0.70 1.42 -16.18
CA GLU A 106 0.58 1.71 -17.61
C GLU A 106 -0.81 2.19 -18.01
N ALA A 107 -1.85 1.75 -17.32
CA ALA A 107 -3.22 2.22 -17.49
C ALA A 107 -3.48 3.61 -16.86
N GLY A 108 -2.47 4.23 -16.27
CA GLY A 108 -2.56 5.54 -15.62
C GLY A 108 -3.06 5.52 -14.19
N ILE A 109 -3.07 4.35 -13.55
CA ILE A 109 -3.49 4.18 -12.16
C ILE A 109 -2.28 4.30 -11.25
N VAL A 110 -2.42 5.03 -10.15
CA VAL A 110 -1.40 5.08 -9.10
C VAL A 110 -1.56 3.89 -8.18
N VAL A 111 -0.51 3.11 -8.04
CA VAL A 111 -0.47 1.98 -7.10
C VAL A 111 0.36 2.38 -5.88
N VAL A 112 -0.22 2.22 -4.70
CA VAL A 112 0.42 2.52 -3.42
C VAL A 112 0.55 1.22 -2.63
N GLY A 113 1.77 0.87 -2.26
CA GLY A 113 2.07 -0.34 -1.52
C GLY A 113 2.77 -0.08 -0.19
N ALA A 114 2.49 -0.91 0.80
CA ALA A 114 3.19 -0.89 2.07
C ALA A 114 4.61 -1.48 1.93
N ALA A 115 5.59 -0.85 2.56
CA ALA A 115 6.97 -1.35 2.57
C ALA A 115 7.12 -2.68 3.33
N GLY A 116 6.25 -2.91 4.31
CA GLY A 116 6.31 -4.06 5.22
C GLY A 116 6.83 -3.70 6.60
N ASN A 117 6.60 -4.58 7.56
CA ASN A 117 6.79 -4.30 8.99
C ASN A 117 7.78 -5.28 9.68
N LYS A 118 8.88 -5.62 9.02
CA LYS A 118 9.90 -6.54 9.53
C LYS A 118 11.22 -5.87 9.89
N GLY A 119 11.31 -4.54 9.70
CA GLY A 119 12.58 -3.82 9.92
C GLY A 119 13.70 -4.31 9.00
N MET A 120 13.37 -4.68 7.76
CA MET A 120 14.27 -5.29 6.79
C MET A 120 14.25 -4.49 5.48
N ASP A 121 15.19 -4.81 4.60
CA ASP A 121 15.26 -4.24 3.26
C ASP A 121 14.07 -4.70 2.41
N VAL A 122 13.38 -3.75 1.78
CA VAL A 122 12.19 -3.99 0.93
C VAL A 122 12.45 -4.91 -0.25
N ARG A 123 13.70 -5.05 -0.70
CA ARG A 123 14.05 -5.92 -1.83
C ARG A 123 13.61 -7.38 -1.64
N PHE A 124 13.40 -7.80 -0.40
CA PHE A 124 12.96 -9.15 -0.05
C PHE A 124 11.43 -9.28 0.09
N PHE A 125 10.67 -8.23 -0.21
CA PHE A 125 9.23 -8.17 0.04
C PHE A 125 8.47 -7.65 -1.18
N VAL A 126 7.21 -8.09 -1.30
CA VAL A 126 6.25 -7.53 -2.25
C VAL A 126 5.08 -6.91 -1.47
N PRO A 127 4.53 -5.78 -1.94
CA PRO A 127 4.91 -5.00 -3.13
C PRO A 127 6.16 -4.10 -2.92
N GLY A 128 6.81 -4.18 -1.76
CA GLY A 128 7.92 -3.29 -1.37
C GLY A 128 9.06 -3.19 -2.38
N ASN A 129 9.34 -4.24 -3.15
CA ASN A 129 10.40 -4.26 -4.16
C ASN A 129 9.95 -3.85 -5.57
N ILE A 130 8.71 -3.39 -5.74
CA ILE A 130 8.16 -3.04 -7.06
C ILE A 130 8.32 -1.54 -7.31
N GLU A 131 9.22 -1.19 -8.23
CA GLU A 131 9.61 0.20 -8.51
C GLU A 131 8.51 1.05 -9.13
N SER A 132 7.57 0.44 -9.85
CA SER A 132 6.48 1.17 -10.52
C SER A 132 5.40 1.67 -9.55
N ALA A 133 5.31 1.11 -8.35
CA ALA A 133 4.39 1.54 -7.30
C ALA A 133 5.04 2.59 -6.39
N TYR A 134 4.21 3.42 -5.75
CA TYR A 134 4.65 4.20 -4.59
C TYR A 134 4.75 3.28 -3.39
N ILE A 135 5.94 3.09 -2.88
CA ILE A 135 6.21 2.24 -1.70
C ILE A 135 6.38 3.14 -0.48
N ILE A 136 5.60 2.86 0.55
CA ILE A 136 5.46 3.74 1.69
C ILE A 136 5.95 3.05 2.96
N GLY A 137 6.94 3.67 3.58
CA GLY A 137 7.42 3.34 4.91
C GLY A 137 6.65 4.11 5.98
N ALA A 138 6.82 3.72 7.24
CA ALA A 138 6.21 4.39 8.38
C ALA A 138 7.24 5.19 9.18
N ALA A 139 6.84 6.39 9.60
CA ALA A 139 7.64 7.31 10.39
C ALA A 139 6.93 7.71 11.68
N ASP A 140 7.72 8.22 12.63
CA ASP A 140 7.21 8.98 13.78
C ASP A 140 6.89 10.43 13.37
N GLU A 141 6.40 11.22 14.32
CA GLU A 141 6.01 12.61 14.09
C GLU A 141 7.18 13.54 13.70
N ASN A 142 8.41 13.13 13.92
CA ASN A 142 9.60 13.85 13.53
C ASN A 142 10.13 13.46 12.14
N GLY A 143 9.46 12.53 11.48
CA GLY A 143 9.87 12.00 10.18
C GLY A 143 10.90 10.87 10.25
N ALA A 144 11.30 10.45 11.45
CA ALA A 144 12.21 9.33 11.61
C ALA A 144 11.48 8.01 11.35
N ARG A 145 12.08 7.14 10.55
CA ARG A 145 11.55 5.79 10.30
C ARG A 145 11.33 5.04 11.61
N ILE A 146 10.14 4.47 11.81
CA ILE A 146 9.91 3.60 12.95
C ILE A 146 10.66 2.26 12.76
N THR A 147 11.12 1.67 13.86
CA THR A 147 12.02 0.50 13.83
C THR A 147 11.43 -0.69 13.06
N SER A 148 10.11 -0.90 13.15
CA SER A 148 9.43 -2.00 12.45
C SER A 148 9.28 -1.77 10.95
N SER A 149 9.34 -0.51 10.46
CA SER A 149 9.18 -0.23 9.03
C SER A 149 10.33 -0.82 8.24
N ASN A 150 9.99 -1.57 7.19
CA ASN A 150 10.96 -1.91 6.16
C ASN A 150 11.48 -0.64 5.48
N PHE A 151 12.62 -0.75 4.85
CA PHE A 151 13.38 0.36 4.28
C PHE A 151 14.07 -0.09 2.98
N GLY A 152 14.62 0.84 2.23
CA GLY A 152 15.42 0.54 1.05
C GLY A 152 15.12 1.43 -0.15
N SER A 153 15.80 1.14 -1.26
CA SER A 153 15.86 2.01 -2.45
C SER A 153 14.52 2.25 -3.15
N THR A 154 13.57 1.35 -3.02
CA THR A 154 12.23 1.50 -3.61
C THR A 154 11.24 2.27 -2.73
N VAL A 155 11.58 2.56 -1.47
CA VAL A 155 10.72 3.37 -0.60
C VAL A 155 10.76 4.83 -1.04
N ASP A 156 9.62 5.35 -1.44
CA ASP A 156 9.49 6.71 -1.97
C ASP A 156 9.27 7.74 -0.86
N PHE A 157 8.44 7.40 0.12
CA PHE A 157 8.11 8.27 1.25
C PHE A 157 7.97 7.47 2.53
N ASN A 158 8.28 8.13 3.66
CA ASN A 158 7.85 7.69 4.98
C ASN A 158 6.66 8.55 5.41
N VAL A 159 5.62 7.92 5.90
CA VAL A 159 4.39 8.59 6.33
C VAL A 159 4.17 8.34 7.81
N VAL A 160 3.75 9.38 8.54
CA VAL A 160 3.50 9.29 9.99
C VAL A 160 2.37 8.30 10.26
N ALA A 161 2.72 7.15 10.79
CA ALA A 161 1.79 6.05 11.07
C ALA A 161 2.43 5.03 12.02
N ALA A 162 1.59 4.20 12.63
CA ALA A 162 2.04 3.13 13.53
C ALA A 162 2.52 1.87 12.77
N SER A 163 2.19 1.75 11.49
CA SER A 163 2.59 0.64 10.62
C SER A 163 2.67 1.09 9.17
N THR A 164 3.33 0.30 8.33
CA THR A 164 3.42 0.61 6.89
C THR A 164 2.09 0.41 6.17
N SER A 165 1.20 -0.47 6.65
CA SER A 165 -0.18 -0.58 6.15
C SER A 165 -0.95 0.71 6.34
N GLU A 166 -0.90 1.29 7.53
CA GLU A 166 -1.55 2.58 7.83
C GLU A 166 -0.90 3.73 7.06
N ALA A 167 0.43 3.71 6.93
CA ALA A 167 1.18 4.69 6.16
C ALA A 167 0.74 4.70 4.68
N ALA A 168 0.63 3.53 4.06
CA ALA A 168 0.16 3.39 2.68
C ALA A 168 -1.28 3.90 2.51
N ALA A 169 -2.18 3.57 3.44
CA ALA A 169 -3.56 4.04 3.41
C ALA A 169 -3.65 5.57 3.53
N LYS A 170 -2.94 6.16 4.49
CA LYS A 170 -2.87 7.62 4.63
C LYS A 170 -2.33 8.28 3.35
N PHE A 171 -1.25 7.74 2.78
CA PHE A 171 -0.69 8.26 1.54
C PHE A 171 -1.69 8.15 0.37
N SER A 172 -2.42 7.05 0.25
CA SER A 172 -3.44 6.89 -0.79
C SER A 172 -4.51 7.97 -0.74
N GLY A 173 -5.04 8.27 0.44
CA GLY A 173 -5.99 9.37 0.63
C GLY A 173 -5.37 10.75 0.37
N TYR A 174 -4.20 10.99 0.94
CA TYR A 174 -3.41 12.21 0.75
C TYR A 174 -3.12 12.48 -0.73
N TYR A 175 -2.70 11.45 -1.46
CA TYR A 175 -2.37 11.53 -2.88
C TYR A 175 -3.53 12.05 -3.74
N THR A 176 -4.76 11.67 -3.40
CA THR A 176 -5.95 12.10 -4.17
C THR A 176 -6.17 13.61 -4.16
N LEU A 177 -5.61 14.33 -3.19
CA LEU A 177 -5.70 15.79 -3.08
C LEU A 177 -4.39 16.49 -3.45
N ASN A 178 -3.24 15.89 -3.16
CA ASN A 178 -1.94 16.57 -3.18
C ASN A 178 -0.94 15.99 -4.19
N GLY A 179 -1.29 14.84 -4.80
CA GLY A 179 -0.30 14.09 -5.58
C GLY A 179 0.85 13.59 -4.70
N ALA A 180 2.02 13.46 -5.28
CA ALA A 180 3.23 12.98 -4.60
C ALA A 180 4.04 14.12 -3.94
N ALA A 181 3.40 15.16 -3.46
CA ALA A 181 4.09 16.25 -2.77
C ALA A 181 4.36 15.90 -1.30
N ALA A 182 5.60 16.07 -0.86
CA ALA A 182 5.91 15.96 0.56
C ALA A 182 5.40 17.20 1.32
N ASP A 183 4.93 17.02 2.54
CA ASP A 183 4.49 18.15 3.39
C ASP A 183 5.23 18.23 4.74
N GLU A 184 6.09 17.25 5.04
CA GLU A 184 6.92 17.18 6.26
C GLU A 184 6.15 17.24 7.59
N LYS A 185 4.84 17.07 7.56
CA LYS A 185 3.98 16.86 8.73
C LYS A 185 3.40 15.46 8.75
N LEU A 186 3.09 14.96 7.58
CA LEU A 186 2.55 13.64 7.35
C LEU A 186 3.43 12.82 6.40
N VAL A 187 3.91 13.43 5.31
CA VAL A 187 4.61 12.77 4.21
C VAL A 187 6.04 13.30 4.11
N PHE A 188 6.99 12.46 4.45
CA PHE A 188 8.41 12.78 4.44
C PHE A 188 9.11 12.10 3.26
N PRO A 189 9.93 12.81 2.48
CA PRO A 189 10.78 12.16 1.47
C PRO A 189 11.80 11.24 2.15
N THR A 190 12.27 10.23 1.45
CA THR A 190 13.32 9.35 1.95
C THR A 190 14.63 9.67 1.24
N ASP A 191 15.73 9.60 1.98
CA ASP A 191 17.10 9.69 1.44
C ASP A 191 17.71 8.30 1.21
N TYR A 192 16.89 7.27 1.27
CA TYR A 192 17.33 5.88 1.29
C TYR A 192 18.14 5.48 0.06
N VAL A 193 17.82 6.03 -1.11
CA VAL A 193 18.56 5.77 -2.35
C VAL A 193 20.04 6.06 -2.19
N LYS A 194 20.37 7.16 -1.53
CA LYS A 194 21.78 7.54 -1.28
C LYS A 194 22.44 6.62 -0.26
N GLU A 195 21.71 6.27 0.78
CA GLU A 195 22.20 5.38 1.83
C GLU A 195 22.39 3.96 1.29
N ASP A 196 21.46 3.47 0.50
CA ASP A 196 21.56 2.15 -0.12
C ASP A 196 22.71 2.05 -1.12
N GLU A 197 22.95 3.08 -1.89
CA GLU A 197 24.10 3.14 -2.80
C GLU A 197 25.43 3.08 -2.05
N ILE A 198 25.47 3.65 -0.87
CA ILE A 198 26.69 3.68 -0.03
C ILE A 198 26.87 2.37 0.71
N ASP A 199 25.80 1.79 1.21
CA ASP A 199 25.83 0.69 2.16
C ASP A 199 25.34 -0.65 1.62
N TYR A 200 25.15 -0.76 0.32
CA TYR A 200 24.61 -1.99 -0.27
C TYR A 200 25.42 -3.24 0.08
N ASN A 201 26.70 -3.08 0.35
CA ASN A 201 27.59 -4.14 0.81
C ASN A 201 27.91 -4.03 2.30
N GLY A 202 27.30 -3.08 2.98
CA GLY A 202 27.48 -2.86 4.41
C GLY A 202 26.31 -3.37 5.23
N PRO A 203 26.46 -3.37 6.54
CA PRO A 203 25.37 -3.74 7.42
C PRO A 203 24.25 -2.70 7.36
N ILE A 204 23.10 -3.15 6.96
CA ILE A 204 21.82 -2.39 6.91
C ILE A 204 21.51 -1.69 8.24
N ILE A 205 22.17 -2.09 9.31
CA ILE A 205 22.03 -1.57 10.66
C ILE A 205 22.40 -0.08 10.82
N LYS A 206 22.91 0.56 9.80
CA LYS A 206 23.21 2.00 9.86
C LYS A 206 21.98 2.90 9.71
N HIS A 207 20.87 2.31 9.40
CA HIS A 207 19.61 3.01 9.15
C HIS A 207 18.77 3.18 10.41
#